data_6d7750cb3746eeb93f2ebd3283c10473
#
_entry.id   6d7750cb3746eeb93f2ebd3283c10473
#
_cell.length_a   1.000
_cell.length_b   1.000
_cell.length_c   1.000
_cell.angle_alpha   90.00
_cell.angle_beta   90.00
_cell.angle_gamma   90.00
#
_symmetry.space_group_name_H-M   'P 1'
#
loop_
_entity.id
_entity.type
_entity.pdbx_description
1 polymer ?
#
loop_
_entity_poly.entity_id
_entity_poly.type
_entity_poly.pdbx_seq_one_letter_code
_entity_poly.pdbx_strand_id
1 'polypeptide(L)'
;FKLGNWVQGDRVELVENPDYWGTKPALKRATFKFISDPTAAFAAMMAGDVDAFPNFPAPETLPQLGADPRFSVIVGSTEGETILAMNNRQPALSNAKVRAAIAHAIDRQEIIDGAMFGYGTPIGTHFAPHNPDYVDLTGLSAHDPEKAKALLAEAGVSDLTLRLALPPPTYARRGGEIIAAQLREV
;
A
#
# COMPACT_ATOMS: atom_id res chain seq x y z
N PHE A 1 -19.87 -21.61 0.89
CA PHE A 1 -18.79 -22.43 1.47
C PHE A 1 -18.92 -22.52 2.99
N LYS A 2 -18.27 -23.51 3.59
CA LYS A 2 -18.05 -23.65 5.04
C LYS A 2 -16.59 -24.02 5.28
N LEU A 3 -16.09 -23.82 6.50
CA LEU A 3 -14.73 -24.20 6.87
C LEU A 3 -14.55 -25.71 6.74
N GLY A 4 -13.58 -26.14 5.96
CA GLY A 4 -13.16 -27.53 5.82
C GLY A 4 -11.98 -27.85 6.72
N ASN A 5 -10.89 -27.09 6.57
CA ASN A 5 -9.67 -27.27 7.36
C ASN A 5 -8.96 -25.93 7.55
N TRP A 6 -8.20 -25.80 8.64
CA TRP A 6 -7.32 -24.66 8.90
C TRP A 6 -6.00 -25.12 9.45
N VAL A 7 -4.94 -24.84 8.72
CA VAL A 7 -3.56 -25.03 9.16
C VAL A 7 -2.98 -23.67 9.50
N GLN A 8 -2.77 -23.43 10.78
CA GLN A 8 -2.36 -22.11 11.27
C GLN A 8 -1.02 -21.68 10.64
N GLY A 9 -0.98 -20.47 10.08
CA GLY A 9 0.19 -19.91 9.42
C GLY A 9 0.46 -20.41 7.99
N ASP A 10 -0.31 -21.39 7.50
CA ASP A 10 -0.13 -22.00 6.18
C ASP A 10 -1.34 -21.75 5.27
N ARG A 11 -2.51 -22.25 5.61
CA ARG A 11 -3.69 -22.17 4.76
C ARG A 11 -5.02 -22.31 5.46
N VAL A 12 -6.06 -21.83 4.81
CA VAL A 12 -7.47 -22.12 5.12
C VAL A 12 -8.11 -22.82 3.92
N GLU A 13 -8.78 -23.93 4.16
CA GLU A 13 -9.54 -24.66 3.16
C GLU A 13 -11.03 -24.50 3.40
N LEU A 14 -11.73 -24.04 2.40
CA LEU A 14 -13.19 -23.96 2.38
C LEU A 14 -13.75 -25.05 1.49
N VAL A 15 -14.87 -25.66 1.90
CA VAL A 15 -15.59 -26.68 1.14
C VAL A 15 -17.01 -26.23 0.86
N GLU A 16 -17.64 -26.83 -0.16
CA GLU A 16 -19.05 -26.57 -0.46
C GLU A 16 -19.92 -26.74 0.79
N ASN A 17 -20.81 -25.79 1.04
CA ASN A 17 -21.84 -25.91 2.07
C ASN A 17 -23.15 -26.36 1.41
N PRO A 18 -23.61 -27.62 1.63
CA PRO A 18 -24.83 -28.12 1.05
C PRO A 18 -26.09 -27.39 1.56
N ASP A 19 -26.00 -26.80 2.76
CA ASP A 19 -27.11 -26.09 3.41
C ASP A 19 -27.09 -24.57 3.13
N TYR A 20 -26.25 -24.10 2.16
CA TYR A 20 -26.22 -22.69 1.82
C TYR A 20 -27.54 -22.26 1.16
N TRP A 21 -28.14 -21.22 1.72
CA TRP A 21 -29.47 -20.70 1.34
C TRP A 21 -29.48 -19.90 0.03
N GLY A 22 -28.32 -19.42 -0.43
CA GLY A 22 -28.17 -18.65 -1.67
C GLY A 22 -27.75 -19.52 -2.86
N THR A 23 -27.28 -18.89 -3.93
CA THR A 23 -26.74 -19.57 -5.11
C THR A 23 -25.51 -20.40 -4.74
N LYS A 24 -25.55 -21.69 -5.00
CA LYS A 24 -24.40 -22.58 -4.73
C LYS A 24 -23.21 -22.23 -5.61
N PRO A 25 -21.98 -22.27 -5.05
CA PRO A 25 -20.77 -22.05 -5.84
C PRO A 25 -20.54 -23.21 -6.83
N ALA A 26 -19.90 -22.89 -7.96
CA ALA A 26 -19.47 -23.90 -8.92
C ALA A 26 -18.28 -24.73 -8.41
N LEU A 27 -17.43 -24.11 -7.55
CA LEU A 27 -16.27 -24.76 -6.97
C LEU A 27 -16.64 -25.63 -5.78
N LYS A 28 -16.07 -26.83 -5.69
CA LYS A 28 -16.22 -27.74 -4.56
C LYS A 28 -15.34 -27.38 -3.37
N ARG A 29 -14.19 -26.76 -3.64
CA ARG A 29 -13.19 -26.37 -2.66
C ARG A 29 -12.53 -25.06 -3.08
N ALA A 30 -12.18 -24.23 -2.11
CA ALA A 30 -11.31 -23.07 -2.27
C ALA A 30 -10.24 -23.12 -1.16
N THR A 31 -8.97 -23.03 -1.53
CA THR A 31 -7.83 -23.03 -0.59
C THR A 31 -7.15 -21.69 -0.62
N PHE A 32 -7.07 -21.01 0.54
CA PHE A 32 -6.37 -19.76 0.73
C PHE A 32 -5.02 -20.05 1.37
N LYS A 33 -3.95 -19.94 0.60
CA LYS A 33 -2.56 -20.09 1.07
C LYS A 33 -2.03 -18.75 1.56
N PHE A 34 -1.25 -18.74 2.64
CA PHE A 34 -0.61 -17.53 3.17
C PHE A 34 0.85 -17.48 2.69
N ILE A 35 1.10 -16.68 1.65
CA ILE A 35 2.43 -16.51 1.07
C ILE A 35 2.79 -15.02 1.19
N SER A 36 3.62 -14.69 2.19
CA SER A 36 3.98 -13.30 2.50
C SER A 36 5.25 -12.82 1.78
N ASP A 37 6.12 -13.73 1.35
CA ASP A 37 7.32 -13.40 0.60
C ASP A 37 6.99 -13.15 -0.88
N PRO A 38 7.35 -11.97 -1.46
CA PRO A 38 7.04 -11.63 -2.85
C PRO A 38 7.66 -12.60 -3.87
N THR A 39 8.88 -13.06 -3.62
CA THR A 39 9.58 -14.00 -4.52
C THR A 39 8.91 -15.37 -4.51
N ALA A 40 8.54 -15.85 -3.31
CA ALA A 40 7.82 -17.10 -3.17
C ALA A 40 6.42 -17.02 -3.81
N ALA A 41 5.72 -15.87 -3.70
CA ALA A 41 4.43 -15.66 -4.35
C ALA A 41 4.54 -15.73 -5.89
N PHE A 42 5.55 -15.07 -6.46
CA PHE A 42 5.83 -15.15 -7.89
C PHE A 42 6.16 -16.58 -8.33
N ALA A 43 7.04 -17.28 -7.60
CA ALA A 43 7.39 -18.66 -7.88
C ALA A 43 6.18 -19.61 -7.83
N ALA A 44 5.32 -19.47 -6.81
CA ALA A 44 4.11 -20.27 -6.66
C ALA A 44 3.13 -20.05 -7.84
N MET A 45 3.00 -18.80 -8.32
CA MET A 45 2.18 -18.48 -9.50
C MET A 45 2.76 -19.12 -10.76
N MET A 46 4.05 -18.98 -11.00
CA MET A 46 4.73 -19.56 -12.17
C MET A 46 4.68 -21.09 -12.19
N ALA A 47 4.75 -21.73 -11.02
CA ALA A 47 4.67 -23.18 -10.85
C ALA A 47 3.23 -23.73 -10.98
N GLY A 48 2.20 -22.87 -10.90
CA GLY A 48 0.81 -23.30 -10.87
C GLY A 48 0.37 -23.86 -9.48
N ASP A 49 1.11 -23.53 -8.42
CA ASP A 49 0.75 -23.91 -7.03
C ASP A 49 -0.42 -23.10 -6.49
N VAL A 50 -0.74 -21.99 -7.14
CA VAL A 50 -1.88 -21.11 -6.87
C VAL A 50 -2.51 -20.68 -8.19
N ASP A 51 -3.85 -20.50 -8.17
CA ASP A 51 -4.64 -20.12 -9.34
C ASP A 51 -4.86 -18.60 -9.44
N ALA A 52 -4.82 -17.88 -8.32
CA ALA A 52 -5.09 -16.45 -8.26
C ALA A 52 -4.45 -15.78 -7.04
N PHE A 53 -4.05 -14.52 -7.21
CA PHE A 53 -3.71 -13.59 -6.15
C PHE A 53 -4.61 -12.35 -6.25
N PRO A 54 -5.48 -12.09 -5.28
CA PRO A 54 -6.32 -10.88 -5.28
C PRO A 54 -5.52 -9.59 -5.02
N ASN A 55 -4.38 -9.69 -4.29
CA ASN A 55 -3.43 -8.61 -4.04
C ASN A 55 -2.02 -9.15 -4.20
N PHE A 56 -1.49 -9.06 -5.41
CA PHE A 56 -0.18 -9.63 -5.72
C PHE A 56 0.95 -8.82 -5.07
N PRO A 57 1.82 -9.45 -4.25
CA PRO A 57 2.80 -8.73 -3.42
C PRO A 57 4.08 -8.30 -4.15
N ALA A 58 4.25 -8.67 -5.44
CA ALA A 58 5.44 -8.39 -6.26
C ALA A 58 5.07 -7.59 -7.52
N PRO A 59 4.65 -6.32 -7.41
CA PRO A 59 4.19 -5.52 -8.54
C PRO A 59 5.26 -5.37 -9.64
N GLU A 60 6.54 -5.43 -9.30
CA GLU A 60 7.67 -5.41 -10.24
C GLU A 60 7.65 -6.55 -11.26
N THR A 61 6.97 -7.65 -10.95
CA THR A 61 6.90 -8.83 -11.82
C THR A 61 5.62 -8.88 -12.68
N LEU A 62 4.69 -7.96 -12.49
CA LEU A 62 3.43 -7.94 -13.24
C LEU A 62 3.63 -7.84 -14.77
N PRO A 63 4.60 -7.07 -15.30
CA PRO A 63 4.86 -7.07 -16.73
C PRO A 63 5.27 -8.46 -17.28
N GLN A 64 6.04 -9.22 -16.50
CA GLN A 64 6.44 -10.58 -16.88
C GLN A 64 5.24 -11.54 -16.88
N LEU A 65 4.39 -11.47 -15.85
CA LEU A 65 3.15 -12.28 -15.80
C LEU A 65 2.20 -11.90 -16.93
N GLY A 66 2.05 -10.60 -17.23
CA GLY A 66 1.18 -10.13 -18.32
C GLY A 66 1.64 -10.49 -19.71
N ALA A 67 2.95 -10.76 -19.89
CA ALA A 67 3.51 -11.25 -21.15
C ALA A 67 3.33 -12.76 -21.35
N ASP A 68 3.03 -13.52 -20.32
CA ASP A 68 2.82 -14.97 -20.37
C ASP A 68 1.33 -15.29 -20.60
N PRO A 69 0.96 -15.97 -21.71
CA PRO A 69 -0.44 -16.25 -22.06
C PRO A 69 -1.18 -17.15 -21.06
N ARG A 70 -0.49 -17.76 -20.10
CA ARG A 70 -1.10 -18.54 -19.03
C ARG A 70 -1.79 -17.68 -17.98
N PHE A 71 -1.43 -16.38 -17.89
CA PHE A 71 -1.90 -15.49 -16.82
C PHE A 71 -2.74 -14.33 -17.37
N SER A 72 -3.66 -13.87 -16.56
CA SER A 72 -4.39 -12.64 -16.76
C SER A 72 -4.05 -11.68 -15.62
N VAL A 73 -3.41 -10.56 -15.94
CA VAL A 73 -3.09 -9.49 -14.97
C VAL A 73 -4.17 -8.43 -15.07
N ILE A 74 -4.87 -8.20 -13.96
CA ILE A 74 -5.91 -7.17 -13.85
C ILE A 74 -5.45 -6.13 -12.85
N VAL A 75 -5.29 -4.88 -13.31
CA VAL A 75 -4.98 -3.73 -12.47
C VAL A 75 -6.26 -2.93 -12.29
N GLY A 76 -6.72 -2.84 -11.05
CA GLY A 76 -7.95 -2.14 -10.70
C GLY A 76 -7.70 -1.07 -9.64
N SER A 77 -8.62 -0.11 -9.55
CA SER A 77 -8.65 0.88 -8.46
C SER A 77 -9.44 0.34 -7.29
N THR A 78 -8.94 0.57 -6.08
CA THR A 78 -9.59 0.19 -4.82
C THR A 78 -9.68 1.39 -3.90
N GLU A 79 -10.47 1.28 -2.82
CA GLU A 79 -10.50 2.27 -1.73
C GLU A 79 -9.28 2.14 -0.79
N GLY A 80 -8.38 1.20 -1.04
CA GLY A 80 -7.15 1.03 -0.27
C GLY A 80 -6.22 2.22 -0.45
N GLU A 81 -5.74 2.79 0.65
CA GLU A 81 -4.83 3.93 0.65
C GLU A 81 -3.56 3.63 1.46
N THR A 82 -2.46 4.25 1.05
CA THR A 82 -1.22 4.28 1.83
C THR A 82 -1.06 5.67 2.42
N ILE A 83 -0.97 5.76 3.74
CA ILE A 83 -0.90 7.02 4.47
C ILE A 83 0.32 7.08 5.38
N LEU A 84 0.85 8.29 5.57
CA LEU A 84 1.79 8.60 6.65
C LEU A 84 1.00 9.18 7.83
N ALA A 85 0.71 8.34 8.82
CA ALA A 85 0.01 8.75 10.02
C ALA A 85 0.94 9.49 10.99
N MET A 86 0.57 10.70 11.38
CA MET A 86 1.32 11.54 12.32
C MET A 86 0.63 11.59 13.67
N ASN A 87 1.32 11.12 14.73
CA ASN A 87 0.81 11.21 16.11
C ASN A 87 0.90 12.65 16.64
N ASN A 88 -0.22 13.37 16.60
CA ASN A 88 -0.30 14.76 17.06
C ASN A 88 -0.05 14.95 18.58
N ARG A 89 0.04 13.89 19.38
CA ARG A 89 0.45 13.95 20.78
C ARG A 89 1.97 14.02 20.97
N GLN A 90 2.73 13.71 19.95
CA GLN A 90 4.18 13.93 19.95
C GLN A 90 4.45 15.44 19.95
N PRO A 91 5.33 15.97 20.82
CA PRO A 91 5.57 17.42 20.92
C PRO A 91 5.89 18.08 19.59
N ALA A 92 6.80 17.51 18.80
CA ALA A 92 7.16 18.05 17.49
C ALA A 92 5.99 18.02 16.50
N LEU A 93 5.20 16.94 16.49
CA LEU A 93 4.07 16.74 15.57
C LEU A 93 2.78 17.43 16.05
N SER A 94 2.73 18.00 17.25
CA SER A 94 1.60 18.83 17.71
C SER A 94 1.51 20.14 16.96
N ASN A 95 2.64 20.67 16.45
CA ASN A 95 2.71 21.89 15.66
C ASN A 95 2.21 21.63 14.22
N ALA A 96 1.17 22.35 13.80
CA ALA A 96 0.59 22.22 12.46
C ALA A 96 1.58 22.59 11.34
N LYS A 97 2.50 23.55 11.58
CA LYS A 97 3.52 23.95 10.58
C LYS A 97 4.53 22.83 10.34
N VAL A 98 4.89 22.07 11.39
CA VAL A 98 5.77 20.89 11.26
C VAL A 98 5.10 19.81 10.41
N ARG A 99 3.81 19.53 10.66
CA ARG A 99 3.09 18.56 9.84
C ARG A 99 2.92 19.00 8.38
N ALA A 100 2.67 20.29 8.15
CA ALA A 100 2.62 20.87 6.80
C ALA A 100 3.99 20.79 6.12
N ALA A 101 5.07 21.06 6.83
CA ALA A 101 6.42 20.90 6.31
C ALA A 101 6.70 19.47 5.86
N ILE A 102 6.36 18.47 6.67
CA ILE A 102 6.48 17.05 6.31
C ILE A 102 5.66 16.74 5.04
N ALA A 103 4.43 17.29 4.94
CA ALA A 103 3.58 17.06 3.77
C ALA A 103 4.14 17.66 2.47
N HIS A 104 4.80 18.83 2.55
CA HIS A 104 5.48 19.46 1.42
C HIS A 104 6.83 18.82 1.08
N ALA A 105 7.50 18.22 2.05
CA ALA A 105 8.77 17.52 1.82
C ALA A 105 8.61 16.22 1.04
N ILE A 106 7.42 15.62 1.02
CA ILE A 106 7.18 14.31 0.44
C ILE A 106 6.70 14.43 -0.99
N ASP A 107 7.46 13.83 -1.93
CA ASP A 107 7.03 13.56 -3.30
C ASP A 107 6.26 12.23 -3.35
N ARG A 108 4.95 12.33 -3.51
CA ARG A 108 4.06 11.16 -3.58
C ARG A 108 4.29 10.33 -4.84
N GLN A 109 4.64 10.99 -5.96
CA GLN A 109 4.86 10.29 -7.22
C GLN A 109 6.12 9.44 -7.14
N GLU A 110 7.20 9.97 -6.56
CA GLU A 110 8.44 9.21 -6.36
C GLU A 110 8.21 7.95 -5.49
N ILE A 111 7.35 8.04 -4.48
CA ILE A 111 6.97 6.88 -3.66
C ILE A 111 6.20 5.85 -4.50
N ILE A 112 5.26 6.29 -5.33
CA ILE A 112 4.50 5.40 -6.21
C ILE A 112 5.44 4.70 -7.19
N ASP A 113 6.35 5.43 -7.80
CA ASP A 113 7.28 4.89 -8.78
C ASP A 113 8.30 3.95 -8.13
N GLY A 114 8.89 4.34 -7.02
CA GLY A 114 9.95 3.58 -6.35
C GLY A 114 9.45 2.41 -5.50
N ALA A 115 8.32 2.56 -4.82
CA ALA A 115 7.79 1.53 -3.93
C ALA A 115 6.72 0.64 -4.56
N MET A 116 5.95 1.17 -5.52
CA MET A 116 4.81 0.52 -6.15
C MET A 116 4.97 0.33 -7.67
N PHE A 117 6.15 0.64 -8.24
CA PHE A 117 6.45 0.48 -9.67
C PHE A 117 5.43 1.16 -10.59
N GLY A 118 4.95 2.34 -10.21
CA GLY A 118 3.97 3.12 -10.94
C GLY A 118 2.51 2.70 -10.72
N TYR A 119 2.24 1.65 -9.93
CA TYR A 119 0.88 1.20 -9.62
C TYR A 119 0.29 1.98 -8.44
N GLY A 120 -0.27 3.14 -8.71
CA GLY A 120 -0.89 3.99 -7.71
C GLY A 120 -1.30 5.34 -8.28
N THR A 121 -2.02 6.11 -7.48
CA THR A 121 -2.42 7.48 -7.81
C THR A 121 -2.25 8.35 -6.58
N PRO A 122 -1.59 9.53 -6.66
CA PRO A 122 -1.55 10.46 -5.55
C PRO A 122 -2.95 10.91 -5.15
N ILE A 123 -3.22 10.95 -3.86
CA ILE A 123 -4.49 11.43 -3.31
C ILE A 123 -4.27 12.53 -2.28
N GLY A 124 -5.22 13.45 -2.17
CA GLY A 124 -5.19 14.56 -1.21
C GLY A 124 -6.22 14.44 -0.09
N THR A 125 -7.06 13.40 -0.13
CA THR A 125 -8.09 13.08 0.86
C THR A 125 -8.07 11.58 1.17
N HIS A 126 -8.90 11.14 2.13
CA HIS A 126 -9.08 9.73 2.48
C HIS A 126 -10.07 8.99 1.55
N PHE A 127 -10.31 9.50 0.36
CA PHE A 127 -11.14 8.84 -0.65
C PHE A 127 -10.30 8.59 -1.89
N ALA A 128 -10.55 7.48 -2.57
CA ALA A 128 -9.94 7.19 -3.87
C ALA A 128 -10.60 8.01 -4.98
N PRO A 129 -9.89 8.33 -6.09
CA PRO A 129 -10.44 9.20 -7.14
C PRO A 129 -11.72 8.71 -7.83
N HIS A 130 -12.04 7.42 -7.75
CA HIS A 130 -13.28 6.85 -8.28
C HIS A 130 -14.46 6.95 -7.30
N ASN A 131 -14.20 7.33 -6.05
CA ASN A 131 -15.26 7.55 -5.05
C ASN A 131 -16.02 8.85 -5.38
N PRO A 132 -17.37 8.87 -5.36
CA PRO A 132 -18.14 10.06 -5.67
C PRO A 132 -17.92 11.24 -4.70
N ASP A 133 -17.42 10.95 -3.49
CA ASP A 133 -17.12 11.98 -2.49
C ASP A 133 -15.66 12.46 -2.55
N TYR A 134 -14.87 11.99 -3.53
CA TYR A 134 -13.49 12.44 -3.72
C TYR A 134 -13.40 13.90 -4.09
N VAL A 135 -12.52 14.63 -3.41
CA VAL A 135 -12.11 15.98 -3.77
C VAL A 135 -10.60 15.99 -3.95
N ASP A 136 -10.13 16.49 -5.09
CA ASP A 136 -8.69 16.62 -5.31
C ASP A 136 -8.12 17.79 -4.48
N LEU A 137 -7.43 17.46 -3.42
CA LEU A 137 -6.70 18.39 -2.56
C LEU A 137 -5.18 18.17 -2.61
N THR A 138 -4.67 17.46 -3.61
CA THR A 138 -3.23 17.18 -3.76
C THR A 138 -2.40 18.45 -3.83
N GLY A 139 -2.94 19.51 -4.44
CA GLY A 139 -2.30 20.82 -4.55
C GLY A 139 -2.07 21.53 -3.22
N LEU A 140 -2.81 21.20 -2.14
CA LEU A 140 -2.61 21.82 -0.83
C LEU A 140 -1.29 21.42 -0.18
N SER A 141 -0.72 20.28 -0.57
CA SER A 141 0.56 19.76 -0.11
C SER A 141 1.41 19.26 -1.29
N ALA A 142 1.49 20.06 -2.35
CA ALA A 142 2.41 19.81 -3.46
C ALA A 142 3.84 19.71 -2.95
N HIS A 143 4.63 18.82 -3.54
CA HIS A 143 6.05 18.67 -3.20
C HIS A 143 6.79 19.99 -3.39
N ASP A 144 7.34 20.53 -2.31
CA ASP A 144 8.06 21.81 -2.27
C ASP A 144 9.03 21.81 -1.05
N PRO A 145 10.25 21.28 -1.22
CA PRO A 145 11.25 21.22 -0.15
C PRO A 145 11.62 22.57 0.43
N GLU A 146 11.63 23.63 -0.37
CA GLU A 146 11.96 24.98 0.12
C GLU A 146 10.86 25.53 1.02
N LYS A 147 9.62 25.30 0.66
CA LYS A 147 8.47 25.63 1.53
C LYS A 147 8.49 24.80 2.81
N ALA A 148 8.89 23.52 2.73
CA ALA A 148 9.05 22.68 3.91
C ALA A 148 10.09 23.26 4.88
N LYS A 149 11.27 23.66 4.40
CA LYS A 149 12.30 24.32 5.20
C LYS A 149 11.81 25.64 5.82
N ALA A 150 11.11 26.46 5.05
CA ALA A 150 10.54 27.71 5.55
C ALA A 150 9.55 27.47 6.70
N LEU A 151 8.66 26.48 6.57
CA LEU A 151 7.68 26.10 7.60
C LEU A 151 8.34 25.57 8.87
N LEU A 152 9.43 24.80 8.76
CA LEU A 152 10.21 24.34 9.92
C LEU A 152 10.88 25.53 10.62
N ALA A 153 11.47 26.45 9.88
CA ALA A 153 12.07 27.67 10.43
C ALA A 153 11.03 28.54 11.16
N GLU A 154 9.85 28.74 10.55
CA GLU A 154 8.72 29.44 11.18
C GLU A 154 8.17 28.72 12.43
N ALA A 155 8.32 27.41 12.50
CA ALA A 155 7.95 26.60 13.66
C ALA A 155 9.02 26.67 14.77
N GLY A 156 10.18 27.29 14.51
CA GLY A 156 11.32 27.32 15.42
C GLY A 156 12.03 25.96 15.56
N VAL A 157 11.96 25.11 14.54
CA VAL A 157 12.55 23.77 14.55
C VAL A 157 13.79 23.77 13.66
N SER A 158 14.95 23.51 14.25
CA SER A 158 16.25 23.43 13.57
C SER A 158 16.87 22.02 13.58
N ASP A 159 16.39 21.16 14.48
CA ASP A 159 16.87 19.78 14.61
C ASP A 159 15.69 18.90 15.03
N LEU A 160 15.19 18.13 14.09
CA LEU A 160 14.02 17.29 14.29
C LEU A 160 14.36 15.81 14.06
N THR A 161 14.26 15.02 15.11
CA THR A 161 14.35 13.57 15.01
C THR A 161 12.97 12.94 15.10
N LEU A 162 12.57 12.21 14.07
CA LEU A 162 11.33 11.44 14.01
C LEU A 162 11.64 9.96 13.88
N ARG A 163 10.81 9.14 14.50
CA ARG A 163 10.84 7.69 14.33
C ARG A 163 9.67 7.25 13.47
N LEU A 164 9.96 6.69 12.32
CA LEU A 164 8.98 6.09 11.41
C LEU A 164 8.85 4.61 11.70
N ALA A 165 7.65 4.17 12.08
CA ALA A 165 7.31 2.76 12.22
C ALA A 165 6.71 2.26 10.91
N LEU A 166 7.26 1.17 10.37
CA LEU A 166 6.86 0.60 9.08
C LEU A 166 6.23 -0.79 9.32
N PRO A 167 5.06 -1.06 8.73
CA PRO A 167 4.53 -2.42 8.71
C PRO A 167 5.39 -3.33 7.79
N PRO A 168 5.25 -4.67 7.93
CA PRO A 168 6.08 -5.63 7.20
C PRO A 168 6.00 -5.61 5.66
N PRO A 169 4.89 -5.22 5.00
CA PRO A 169 4.78 -5.28 3.54
C PRO A 169 5.87 -4.48 2.83
N THR A 170 6.30 -4.97 1.66
CA THR A 170 7.41 -4.41 0.88
C THR A 170 7.19 -2.95 0.49
N TYR A 171 5.97 -2.59 0.08
CA TYR A 171 5.65 -1.21 -0.28
C TYR A 171 5.89 -0.23 0.88
N ALA A 172 5.57 -0.63 2.11
CA ALA A 172 5.76 0.23 3.27
C ALA A 172 7.23 0.40 3.62
N ARG A 173 8.05 -0.65 3.52
CA ARG A 173 9.50 -0.56 3.75
C ARG A 173 10.17 0.32 2.70
N ARG A 174 9.94 0.06 1.41
CA ARG A 174 10.49 0.86 0.31
C ARG A 174 10.01 2.31 0.36
N GLY A 175 8.71 2.52 0.54
CA GLY A 175 8.14 3.87 0.68
C GLY A 175 8.69 4.61 1.89
N GLY A 176 8.90 3.92 3.01
CA GLY A 176 9.52 4.50 4.21
C GLY A 176 10.98 4.92 4.01
N GLU A 177 11.76 4.17 3.22
CA GLU A 177 13.13 4.55 2.86
C GLU A 177 13.16 5.81 1.99
N ILE A 178 12.25 5.91 1.01
CA ILE A 178 12.09 7.11 0.16
C ILE A 178 11.68 8.31 1.02
N ILE A 179 10.66 8.17 1.86
CA ILE A 179 10.21 9.23 2.79
C ILE A 179 11.37 9.68 3.69
N ALA A 180 12.14 8.73 4.23
CA ALA A 180 13.29 9.07 5.08
C ALA A 180 14.38 9.82 4.31
N ALA A 181 14.60 9.51 3.04
CA ALA A 181 15.53 10.26 2.19
C ALA A 181 15.03 11.69 1.95
N GLN A 182 13.79 11.87 1.51
CA GLN A 182 13.17 13.17 1.25
C GLN A 182 13.15 14.07 2.50
N LEU A 183 12.81 13.50 3.67
CA LEU A 183 12.80 14.26 4.93
C LEU A 183 14.19 14.67 5.40
N ARG A 184 15.28 14.01 4.98
CA ARG A 184 16.65 14.43 5.29
C ARG A 184 17.10 15.65 4.49
N GLU A 185 16.43 15.95 3.40
CA GLU A 185 16.76 17.10 2.55
C GLU A 185 16.26 18.42 3.15
N VAL A 186 15.33 18.33 4.08
CA VAL A 186 14.72 19.49 4.74
C VAL A 186 14.98 19.54 6.22
#